data_b26d5710c12638222c4f79fe629da534
#
_entry.id   b26d5710c12638222c4f79fe629da534
#
_cell.length_a   1.000
_cell.length_b   1.000
_cell.length_c   1.000
_cell.angle_alpha   90.00
_cell.angle_beta   90.00
_cell.angle_gamma   90.00
#
_symmetry.space_group_name_H-M   'P 1'
#
loop_
_entity.id
_entity.type
_entity.pdbx_description
1 polymer ?
#
loop_
_entity_poly.entity_id
_entity_poly.type
_entity_poly.pdbx_seq_one_letter_code
_entity_poly.pdbx_strand_id
1 'polypeptide(L)' 'MKGKVKFFNEVKQFGFIIGEDGVQYFVHITGLNPNVAIKEGDAVVFEIEQGEKGPKAVKVAKE' A
#
# COMPACT_ATOMS: atom_id res chain seq x y z
N MET A 1 0.24 -10.55 0.91
CA MET A 1 -0.55 -10.39 -0.32
C MET A 1 0.22 -9.57 -1.34
N LYS A 2 0.03 -9.84 -2.60
CA LYS A 2 0.62 -9.06 -3.69
C LYS A 2 -0.41 -8.09 -4.25
N GLY A 3 0.07 -6.98 -4.80
CA GLY A 3 -0.81 -6.01 -5.43
C GLY A 3 -0.03 -5.01 -6.25
N LYS A 4 -0.74 -4.01 -6.76
CA LYS A 4 -0.13 -2.91 -7.49
C LYS A 4 -0.59 -1.59 -6.92
N VAL A 5 0.31 -0.63 -6.88
CA VAL A 5 -0.01 0.70 -6.38
C VAL A 5 -0.91 1.40 -7.40
N LYS A 6 -2.11 1.79 -6.95
CA LYS A 6 -3.03 2.57 -7.77
C LYS A 6 -2.53 4.01 -7.89
N PHE A 7 -2.18 4.59 -6.76
CA PHE A 7 -1.46 5.86 -6.71
C PHE A 7 -0.88 6.05 -5.30
N PHE A 8 0.10 6.92 -5.19
CA PHE A 8 0.65 7.30 -3.90
C PHE A 8 0.98 8.79 -3.92
N ASN A 9 0.46 9.53 -2.95
CA ASN A 9 0.69 10.96 -2.82
C ASN A 9 1.76 11.21 -1.76
N GLU A 10 2.96 11.56 -2.19
CA GLU A 10 4.08 11.78 -1.28
C GLU A 10 3.87 13.01 -0.38
N VAL A 11 3.17 14.00 -0.87
CA VAL A 11 2.90 15.22 -0.09
C VAL A 11 1.98 14.92 1.06
N LYS A 12 0.92 14.17 0.81
CA LYS A 12 -0.04 13.77 1.84
C LYS A 12 0.34 12.48 2.55
N GLN A 13 1.38 11.79 2.06
CA GLN A 13 1.96 10.60 2.66
C GLN A 13 1.00 9.41 2.72
N PHE A 14 0.12 9.29 1.73
CA PHE A 14 -0.77 8.13 1.64
C PHE A 14 -1.10 7.80 0.19
N GLY A 15 -1.67 6.61 -0.01
CA GLY A 15 -2.11 6.17 -1.31
C GLY A 15 -2.99 4.94 -1.20
N PHE A 16 -3.17 4.26 -2.32
CA PHE A 16 -3.97 3.05 -2.39
C PHE A 16 -3.27 1.98 -3.21
N ILE A 17 -3.47 0.74 -2.80
CA ILE A 17 -2.95 -0.44 -3.49
C ILE A 17 -4.15 -1.30 -3.86
N ILE A 18 -4.16 -1.81 -5.09
CA ILE A 18 -5.15 -2.80 -5.51
C ILE A 18 -4.52 -4.17 -5.31
N GLY A 19 -5.11 -4.95 -4.40
CA GLY A 19 -4.63 -6.31 -4.13
C GLY A 19 -4.94 -7.27 -5.27
N GLU A 20 -4.30 -8.42 -5.25
CA GLU A 20 -4.55 -9.47 -6.24
C GLU A 20 -5.98 -10.00 -6.19
N ASP A 21 -6.68 -9.74 -5.09
CA ASP A 21 -8.10 -10.06 -4.92
C ASP A 21 -9.03 -9.00 -5.52
N GLY A 22 -8.47 -7.94 -6.11
CA GLY A 22 -9.25 -6.84 -6.66
C GLY A 22 -9.73 -5.82 -5.65
N VAL A 23 -9.39 -5.98 -4.39
CA VAL A 23 -9.81 -5.06 -3.32
C VAL A 23 -8.81 -3.91 -3.20
N GLN A 24 -9.33 -2.70 -3.00
CA GLN A 24 -8.50 -1.53 -2.81
C GLN A 24 -8.16 -1.38 -1.31
N TYR A 25 -6.87 -1.25 -1.03
CA TYR A 25 -6.37 -1.09 0.33
C TYR A 25 -5.70 0.26 0.50
N PHE A 26 -6.01 0.91 1.61
CA PHE A 26 -5.36 2.16 1.98
C PHE A 26 -3.94 1.87 2.46
N VAL A 27 -2.98 2.70 2.05
CA VAL A 27 -1.60 2.62 2.54
C VAL A 27 -1.15 4.00 3.00
N HIS A 28 -0.60 4.06 4.21
CA HIS A 28 0.01 5.27 4.74
C HIS A 28 1.52 5.09 4.72
N ILE A 29 2.27 6.20 4.67
CA ILE A 29 3.73 6.13 4.60
C ILE A 29 4.31 5.31 5.77
N THR A 30 3.66 5.33 6.94
CA THR A 30 4.09 4.54 8.09
C THR A 30 3.89 3.04 7.88
N GLY A 31 3.09 2.64 6.90
CA GLY A 31 2.90 1.24 6.54
C GLY A 31 3.95 0.72 5.58
N LEU A 32 4.83 1.57 5.07
CA LEU A 32 5.92 1.14 4.20
C LEU A 32 7.10 0.67 5.03
N ASN A 33 7.79 -0.35 4.53
CA ASN A 33 9.05 -0.75 5.15
C ASN A 33 10.07 0.39 5.00
N PRO A 34 11.06 0.47 5.91
CA PRO A 34 12.10 1.49 5.81
C PRO A 34 12.77 1.48 4.44
N ASN A 35 13.03 2.67 3.91
CA ASN A 35 13.70 2.86 2.62
C ASN A 35 12.92 2.35 1.40
N VAL A 36 11.64 2.06 1.55
CA VAL A 36 10.79 1.70 0.41
C VAL A 36 10.10 2.95 -0.11
N ALA A 37 10.27 3.22 -1.41
CA ALA A 37 9.55 4.27 -2.09
C ALA A 37 8.66 3.60 -3.15
N ILE A 38 7.38 3.91 -3.15
CA ILE A 38 6.43 3.36 -4.11
C ILE A 38 5.83 4.47 -4.95
N LYS A 39 5.39 4.10 -6.13
CA LYS A 39 4.72 5.03 -7.06
C LYS A 39 3.67 4.27 -7.84
N GLU A 40 2.84 5.01 -8.54
CA GLU A 40 1.77 4.44 -9.36
C GLU A 40 2.30 3.34 -10.28
N GLY A 41 1.61 2.21 -10.26
CA GLY A 41 1.95 1.07 -11.10
C GLY A 41 2.98 0.10 -10.53
N ASP A 42 3.61 0.41 -9.41
CA ASP A 42 4.60 -0.48 -8.81
C ASP A 42 3.95 -1.77 -8.29
N ALA A 43 4.61 -2.90 -8.56
CA ALA A 43 4.21 -4.17 -7.97
C ALA A 43 4.78 -4.26 -6.56
N VAL A 44 3.93 -4.61 -5.60
CA VAL A 44 4.31 -4.64 -4.18
C VAL A 44 3.77 -5.89 -3.51
N VAL A 45 4.38 -6.21 -2.37
CA VAL A 45 3.86 -7.21 -1.44
C VAL A 45 3.57 -6.51 -0.13
N PHE A 46 2.52 -6.94 0.57
CA PHE A 46 2.09 -6.28 1.79
C PHE A 46 1.25 -7.21 2.64
N GLU A 47 1.04 -6.83 3.89
CA GLU A 47 0.11 -7.50 4.79
C GLU A 47 -1.11 -6.61 5.00
N ILE A 48 -2.22 -7.20 5.41
CA ILE A 48 -3.47 -6.48 5.64
C ILE A 48 -3.68 -6.38 7.15
N GLU A 49 -4.01 -5.17 7.60
CA GLU A 49 -4.36 -4.90 8.98
C GLU A 49 -5.67 -4.16 9.03
N GLN A 50 -6.54 -4.52 9.97
CA GLN A 50 -7.80 -3.81 10.16
C GLN A 50 -7.54 -2.47 10.84
N GLY A 51 -7.93 -1.39 10.18
CA GLY A 51 -7.87 -0.04 10.72
C GLY A 51 -9.26 0.50 11.01
N GLU A 52 -9.33 1.70 11.54
CA GLU A 52 -10.59 2.36 11.84
C GLU A 52 -11.45 2.59 10.60
N LYS A 53 -10.80 2.79 9.46
CA LYS A 53 -11.47 3.07 8.20
C LYS A 53 -11.59 1.84 7.31
N GLY A 54 -11.29 0.66 7.84
CA GLY A 54 -11.32 -0.59 7.09
C GLY A 54 -9.93 -1.19 6.91
N PRO A 55 -9.78 -2.18 6.03
CA PRO A 55 -8.49 -2.84 5.83
C PRO A 55 -7.46 -1.88 5.23
N LYS A 56 -6.25 -1.96 5.75
CA LYS A 56 -5.13 -1.15 5.25
C LYS A 56 -3.92 -2.04 4.98
N ALA A 57 -3.07 -1.60 4.06
CA ALA A 57 -1.84 -2.29 3.74
C ALA A 57 -0.74 -1.84 4.70
N VAL A 58 -0.01 -2.82 5.26
CA VAL A 58 1.11 -2.56 6.15
C VAL A 58 2.29 -3.42 5.72
N LYS A 59 3.47 -3.09 6.20
CA LYS A 59 4.71 -3.80 5.85
C LYS A 59 4.89 -3.91 4.34
N VAL A 60 4.57 -2.82 3.66
CA VAL A 60 4.64 -2.79 2.19
C VAL A 60 6.09 -2.76 1.73
N ALA A 61 6.40 -3.63 0.78
CA ALA A 61 7.70 -3.68 0.15
C ALA A 61 7.51 -3.89 -1.36
N LYS A 62 8.50 -3.49 -2.14
CA LYS A 62 8.47 -3.77 -3.57
C LYS A 62 8.66 -5.26 -3.80
N GLU A 63 7.93 -5.77 -4.75
CA GLU A 63 8.06 -7.17 -5.16
C GLU A 63 9.40 -7.45 -5.83
#